data_180ce2f9b20128abf1daaa4022596499
#
_entry.id   180ce2f9b20128abf1daaa4022596499
#
_cell.length_a   1.000
_cell.length_b   1.000
_cell.length_c   1.000
_cell.angle_alpha   90.00
_cell.angle_beta   90.00
_cell.angle_gamma   90.00
#
_symmetry.space_group_name_H-M   'P 1'
#
loop_
_entity.id
_entity.type
_entity.pdbx_description
1 polymer ?
#
loop_
_entity_poly.entity_id
_entity_poly.type
_entity_poly.pdbx_seq_one_letter_code
_entity_poly.pdbx_strand_id
1 'polypeptide(L)'
;MDNIYIEYNFTVTPKEPATEILIAELGAVGFESFVENENGVTAYIQKEDWNSTILDTIFILNSDEFSIEYNKNEVEQTNWNAEWEKNFSPIEVDDLVSIRAPFHENPNLKYDIVIEPKMSFGTGHHETTHMMVQHLLHLDLANKKTLDMGCGTGILAIFAEMKGAKPIDAIDIDNWCYENSIENVSRNNCHN
;
A
#
# COMPACT_ATOMS: atom_id res chain seq x y z
N MET A 1 9.60 16.55 1.49
CA MET A 1 9.66 17.38 0.26
C MET A 1 8.89 16.59 -0.77
N ASP A 2 7.84 17.18 -1.35
CA ASP A 2 7.07 16.49 -2.37
C ASP A 2 7.95 16.41 -3.62
N ASN A 3 8.29 15.19 -4.02
CA ASN A 3 9.06 14.99 -5.25
C ASN A 3 8.14 15.30 -6.44
N ILE A 4 8.46 16.36 -7.16
CA ILE A 4 7.76 16.73 -8.40
C ILE A 4 8.48 16.01 -9.54
N TYR A 5 7.71 15.37 -10.41
CA TYR A 5 8.23 14.70 -11.59
C TYR A 5 7.86 15.46 -12.87
N ILE A 6 8.72 15.36 -13.85
CA ILE A 6 8.40 15.74 -15.22
C ILE A 6 8.13 14.44 -15.98
N GLU A 7 6.91 14.34 -16.48
CA GLU A 7 6.41 13.24 -17.30
C GLU A 7 6.54 13.61 -18.79
N TYR A 8 7.09 12.71 -19.56
CA TYR A 8 7.08 12.77 -21.01
C TYR A 8 6.33 11.59 -21.59
N ASN A 9 5.29 11.87 -22.37
CA ASN A 9 4.54 10.84 -23.11
C ASN A 9 5.02 10.85 -24.55
N PHE A 10 5.72 9.81 -24.96
CA PHE A 10 6.22 9.61 -26.31
C PHE A 10 5.31 8.70 -27.12
N THR A 11 4.95 9.17 -28.34
CA THR A 11 4.31 8.36 -29.39
C THR A 11 5.36 8.04 -30.43
N VAL A 12 5.56 6.77 -30.72
CA VAL A 12 6.71 6.27 -31.50
C VAL A 12 6.23 5.43 -32.67
N THR A 13 6.71 5.72 -33.88
CA THR A 13 6.36 4.97 -35.10
C THR A 13 7.60 4.73 -35.98
N PRO A 14 7.93 3.43 -36.35
CA PRO A 14 7.36 2.22 -35.80
C PRO A 14 7.72 2.05 -34.33
N LYS A 15 6.86 1.38 -33.54
CA LYS A 15 7.07 1.23 -32.10
C LYS A 15 8.36 0.46 -31.80
N GLU A 16 8.57 -0.65 -32.47
CA GLU A 16 9.79 -1.46 -32.31
C GLU A 16 10.72 -1.30 -33.53
N PRO A 17 12.03 -1.19 -33.33
CA PRO A 17 12.78 -1.22 -32.04
C PRO A 17 12.89 0.16 -31.36
N ALA A 18 12.22 1.19 -31.85
CA ALA A 18 12.47 2.57 -31.44
C ALA A 18 12.17 2.84 -29.96
N THR A 19 11.15 2.19 -29.38
CA THR A 19 10.82 2.36 -27.96
C THR A 19 11.95 1.89 -27.05
N GLU A 20 12.56 0.74 -27.34
CA GLU A 20 13.69 0.21 -26.55
C GLU A 20 14.91 1.13 -26.62
N ILE A 21 15.22 1.66 -27.81
CA ILE A 21 16.34 2.60 -28.01
C ILE A 21 16.06 3.88 -27.25
N LEU A 22 14.84 4.42 -27.34
CA LEU A 22 14.44 5.63 -26.66
C LEU A 22 14.54 5.48 -25.13
N ILE A 23 14.09 4.36 -24.55
CA ILE A 23 14.22 4.05 -23.12
C ILE A 23 15.69 4.04 -22.70
N ALA A 24 16.55 3.41 -23.49
CA ALA A 24 17.98 3.34 -23.18
C ALA A 24 18.65 4.74 -23.17
N GLU A 25 18.33 5.55 -24.19
CA GLU A 25 18.89 6.91 -24.29
C GLU A 25 18.34 7.84 -23.20
N LEU A 26 17.04 7.79 -22.90
CA LEU A 26 16.42 8.55 -21.82
C LEU A 26 16.99 8.17 -20.45
N GLY A 27 17.19 6.86 -20.20
CA GLY A 27 17.81 6.39 -18.97
C GLY A 27 19.23 6.91 -18.80
N ALA A 28 19.99 7.06 -19.90
CA ALA A 28 21.36 7.59 -19.87
C ALA A 28 21.43 9.08 -19.47
N VAL A 29 20.33 9.85 -19.65
CA VAL A 29 20.25 11.26 -19.28
C VAL A 29 19.50 11.53 -17.99
N GLY A 30 19.15 10.47 -17.23
CA GLY A 30 18.60 10.60 -15.86
C GLY A 30 17.12 10.32 -15.71
N PHE A 31 16.42 9.85 -16.76
CA PHE A 31 15.07 9.33 -16.56
C PHE A 31 15.15 8.01 -15.80
N GLU A 32 14.30 7.86 -14.78
CA GLU A 32 14.41 6.74 -13.81
C GLU A 32 13.23 5.76 -13.86
N SER A 33 12.12 6.14 -14.50
CA SER A 33 10.94 5.28 -14.58
C SER A 33 10.31 5.35 -15.97
N PHE A 34 9.89 4.18 -16.47
CA PHE A 34 9.33 4.02 -17.80
C PHE A 34 8.08 3.13 -17.75
N VAL A 35 7.02 3.58 -18.41
CA VAL A 35 5.77 2.81 -18.57
C VAL A 35 5.45 2.70 -20.06
N GLU A 36 5.61 1.51 -20.62
CA GLU A 36 5.22 1.26 -22.00
C GLU A 36 3.70 1.28 -22.14
N ASN A 37 3.24 1.83 -23.25
CA ASN A 37 1.84 1.89 -23.62
C ASN A 37 1.63 1.42 -25.10
N GLU A 38 0.41 1.43 -25.57
CA GLU A 38 0.10 0.96 -26.94
C GLU A 38 0.86 1.72 -28.04
N ASN A 39 1.13 3.01 -27.84
CA ASN A 39 1.69 3.90 -28.85
C ASN A 39 3.18 4.27 -28.63
N GLY A 40 3.80 3.79 -27.56
CA GLY A 40 5.19 4.12 -27.23
C GLY A 40 5.48 3.98 -25.74
N VAL A 41 6.02 5.04 -25.10
CA VAL A 41 6.46 5.02 -23.71
C VAL A 41 6.20 6.34 -23.00
N THR A 42 5.82 6.25 -21.74
CA THR A 42 5.81 7.36 -20.79
C THR A 42 7.06 7.27 -19.93
N ALA A 43 7.82 8.34 -19.85
CA ALA A 43 9.08 8.40 -19.09
C ALA A 43 9.02 9.50 -18.04
N TYR A 44 9.66 9.26 -16.89
CA TYR A 44 9.64 10.17 -15.74
C TYR A 44 11.05 10.52 -15.30
N ILE A 45 11.26 11.82 -14.99
CA ILE A 45 12.49 12.35 -14.41
C ILE A 45 12.14 13.26 -13.24
N GLN A 46 12.94 13.26 -12.17
CA GLN A 46 12.76 14.19 -11.07
C GLN A 46 12.96 15.63 -11.55
N LYS A 47 12.14 16.56 -11.09
CA LYS A 47 12.19 17.97 -11.51
C LYS A 47 13.53 18.63 -11.19
N GLU A 48 14.20 18.20 -10.14
CA GLU A 48 15.52 18.71 -9.75
C GLU A 48 16.63 18.30 -10.73
N ASP A 49 16.48 17.17 -11.41
CA ASP A 49 17.40 16.64 -12.41
C ASP A 49 17.03 17.08 -13.85
N TRP A 50 15.82 17.63 -14.00
CA TRP A 50 15.32 18.07 -15.31
C TRP A 50 15.85 19.45 -15.72
N ASN A 51 16.13 19.61 -17.00
CA ASN A 51 16.37 20.90 -17.62
C ASN A 51 15.74 20.94 -19.03
N SER A 52 15.57 22.16 -19.58
CA SER A 52 14.88 22.35 -20.87
C SER A 52 15.60 21.78 -22.08
N THR A 53 16.88 21.44 -21.95
CA THR A 53 17.73 20.91 -23.04
C THR A 53 18.02 19.41 -22.88
N ILE A 54 17.38 18.75 -21.92
CA ILE A 54 17.68 17.34 -21.60
C ILE A 54 17.47 16.41 -22.79
N LEU A 55 16.52 16.72 -23.66
CA LEU A 55 16.24 15.93 -24.87
C LEU A 55 17.16 16.25 -26.05
N ASP A 56 17.95 17.32 -26.01
CA ASP A 56 18.80 17.73 -27.12
C ASP A 56 19.89 16.69 -27.46
N THR A 57 20.26 15.87 -26.48
CA THR A 57 21.28 14.83 -26.61
C THR A 57 20.71 13.46 -26.99
N ILE A 58 19.37 13.33 -27.07
CA ILE A 58 18.70 12.09 -27.44
C ILE A 58 18.75 11.90 -28.94
N PHE A 59 19.58 10.96 -29.38
CA PHE A 59 19.90 10.78 -30.81
C PHE A 59 18.68 10.32 -31.62
N ILE A 60 17.90 9.39 -31.07
CA ILE A 60 16.76 8.80 -31.77
C ILE A 60 15.67 9.86 -32.10
N LEU A 61 15.53 10.92 -31.32
CA LEU A 61 14.57 12.01 -31.56
C LEU A 61 14.89 12.81 -32.83
N ASN A 62 16.13 12.73 -33.32
CA ASN A 62 16.60 13.41 -34.53
C ASN A 62 16.83 12.44 -35.70
N SER A 63 16.43 11.19 -35.58
CA SER A 63 16.58 10.17 -36.61
C SER A 63 15.48 10.27 -37.65
N ASP A 64 15.84 10.22 -38.94
CA ASP A 64 14.87 10.16 -40.02
C ASP A 64 14.17 8.78 -40.17
N GLU A 65 14.65 7.79 -39.41
CA GLU A 65 14.10 6.44 -39.45
C GLU A 65 12.83 6.26 -38.62
N PHE A 66 12.63 7.16 -37.64
CA PHE A 66 11.52 7.05 -36.66
C PHE A 66 10.76 8.36 -36.58
N SER A 67 9.44 8.27 -36.47
CA SER A 67 8.59 9.41 -36.15
C SER A 67 8.28 9.38 -34.68
N ILE A 68 8.80 10.35 -33.91
CA ILE A 68 8.61 10.43 -32.47
C ILE A 68 8.01 11.78 -32.13
N GLU A 69 6.81 11.76 -31.56
CA GLU A 69 6.14 12.93 -31.01
C GLU A 69 6.06 12.79 -29.48
N TYR A 70 6.13 13.90 -28.78
CA TYR A 70 5.97 13.86 -27.32
C TYR A 70 5.23 15.07 -26.78
N ASN A 71 4.61 14.88 -25.62
CA ASN A 71 4.13 15.97 -24.79
C ASN A 71 4.77 15.85 -23.40
N LYS A 72 4.79 16.97 -22.67
CA LYS A 72 5.40 17.09 -21.36
C LYS A 72 4.40 17.65 -20.37
N ASN A 73 4.30 17.00 -19.20
CA ASN A 73 3.51 17.48 -18.08
C ASN A 73 4.37 17.54 -16.81
N GLU A 74 4.04 18.42 -15.90
CA GLU A 74 4.54 18.39 -14.53
C GLU A 74 3.55 17.57 -13.69
N VAL A 75 4.05 16.55 -12.99
CA VAL A 75 3.22 15.64 -12.20
C VAL A 75 3.72 15.72 -10.76
N GLU A 76 2.86 16.16 -9.88
CA GLU A 76 3.12 16.03 -8.45
C GLU A 76 3.05 14.55 -8.07
N GLN A 77 3.97 14.12 -7.22
CA GLN A 77 3.92 12.76 -6.71
C GLN A 77 2.61 12.56 -5.97
N THR A 78 1.74 11.74 -6.52
CA THR A 78 0.53 11.35 -5.81
C THR A 78 0.94 10.61 -4.55
N ASN A 79 0.57 11.15 -3.40
CA ASN A 79 0.72 10.43 -2.15
C ASN A 79 -0.27 9.25 -2.13
N TRP A 80 0.16 8.15 -2.75
CA TRP A 80 -0.65 6.93 -2.83
C TRP A 80 -1.06 6.41 -1.46
N ASN A 81 -0.26 6.67 -0.42
CA ASN A 81 -0.63 6.31 0.94
C ASN A 81 -1.82 7.13 1.41
N ALA A 82 -1.80 8.46 1.21
CA ALA A 82 -2.93 9.31 1.57
C ALA A 82 -4.20 9.00 0.75
N GLU A 83 -4.04 8.66 -0.53
CA GLU A 83 -5.16 8.24 -1.38
C GLU A 83 -5.72 6.88 -0.94
N TRP A 84 -4.84 5.96 -0.59
CA TRP A 84 -5.22 4.66 -0.06
C TRP A 84 -5.89 4.79 1.32
N GLU A 85 -5.35 5.61 2.23
CA GLU A 85 -5.94 5.89 3.56
C GLU A 85 -7.37 6.44 3.46
N LYS A 86 -7.65 7.32 2.48
CA LYS A 86 -9.01 7.85 2.24
C LYS A 86 -10.00 6.76 1.80
N ASN A 87 -9.51 5.75 1.10
CA ASN A 87 -10.33 4.65 0.59
C ASN A 87 -10.37 3.45 1.54
N PHE A 88 -9.56 3.46 2.62
CA PHE A 88 -9.54 2.42 3.63
C PHE A 88 -10.57 2.73 4.70
N SER A 89 -11.74 2.10 4.64
CA SER A 89 -12.85 2.38 5.55
C SER A 89 -12.75 1.55 6.84
N PRO A 90 -13.14 2.09 8.00
CA PRO A 90 -13.28 1.29 9.22
C PRO A 90 -14.42 0.27 9.05
N ILE A 91 -14.35 -0.81 9.82
CA ILE A 91 -15.33 -1.90 9.80
C ILE A 91 -16.03 -1.95 11.14
N GLU A 92 -17.33 -2.15 11.09
CA GLU A 92 -18.16 -2.38 12.27
C GLU A 92 -18.75 -3.79 12.23
N VAL A 93 -18.73 -4.46 13.36
CA VAL A 93 -19.29 -5.80 13.55
C VAL A 93 -20.38 -5.74 14.61
N ASP A 94 -21.62 -6.01 14.21
CA ASP A 94 -22.81 -6.10 15.06
C ASP A 94 -23.01 -4.86 15.96
N ASP A 95 -22.65 -3.66 15.48
CA ASP A 95 -22.73 -2.39 16.22
C ASP A 95 -21.99 -2.39 17.58
N LEU A 96 -21.10 -3.34 17.80
CA LEU A 96 -20.39 -3.55 19.06
C LEU A 96 -18.88 -3.51 18.94
N VAL A 97 -18.33 -3.89 17.79
CA VAL A 97 -16.90 -3.94 17.56
C VAL A 97 -16.53 -3.03 16.42
N SER A 98 -15.60 -2.12 16.64
CA SER A 98 -14.93 -1.35 15.60
C SER A 98 -13.57 -1.99 15.29
N ILE A 99 -13.25 -2.12 14.02
CA ILE A 99 -11.91 -2.45 13.53
C ILE A 99 -11.49 -1.29 12.63
N ARG A 100 -10.48 -0.57 13.03
CA ARG A 100 -10.05 0.65 12.35
C ARG A 100 -8.54 0.80 12.28
N ALA A 101 -8.09 1.59 11.32
CA ALA A 101 -6.70 2.03 11.28
C ALA A 101 -6.44 3.18 12.28
N PRO A 102 -5.16 3.44 12.66
CA PRO A 102 -4.82 4.52 13.58
C PRO A 102 -5.25 5.92 13.14
N PHE A 103 -5.37 6.15 11.84
CA PHE A 103 -5.77 7.43 11.25
C PHE A 103 -7.30 7.65 11.22
N HIS A 104 -8.11 6.66 11.60
CA HIS A 104 -9.55 6.81 11.71
C HIS A 104 -9.95 7.33 13.11
N GLU A 105 -11.03 8.09 13.16
CA GLU A 105 -11.65 8.49 14.41
C GLU A 105 -12.23 7.27 15.15
N ASN A 106 -12.23 7.35 16.50
CA ASN A 106 -12.84 6.31 17.34
C ASN A 106 -14.36 6.45 17.32
N PRO A 107 -15.12 5.44 16.86
CA PRO A 107 -16.58 5.49 16.83
C PRO A 107 -17.25 5.30 18.21
N ASN A 108 -16.46 5.08 19.26
CA ASN A 108 -16.92 4.86 20.65
C ASN A 108 -17.83 3.63 20.81
N LEU A 109 -17.56 2.56 20.06
CA LEU A 109 -18.21 1.26 20.25
C LEU A 109 -17.66 0.54 21.49
N LYS A 110 -18.34 -0.54 21.90
CA LYS A 110 -17.96 -1.31 23.10
C LYS A 110 -16.52 -1.87 23.01
N TYR A 111 -16.11 -2.31 21.83
CA TYR A 111 -14.77 -2.78 21.55
C TYR A 111 -14.21 -1.98 20.37
N ASP A 112 -13.05 -1.40 20.54
CA ASP A 112 -12.35 -0.63 19.50
C ASP A 112 -10.99 -1.27 19.27
N ILE A 113 -10.84 -1.93 18.12
CA ILE A 113 -9.62 -2.65 17.72
C ILE A 113 -8.89 -1.78 16.69
N VAL A 114 -7.69 -1.35 17.03
CA VAL A 114 -6.86 -0.52 16.16
C VAL A 114 -5.79 -1.38 15.49
N ILE A 115 -5.88 -1.53 14.18
CA ILE A 115 -4.97 -2.33 13.37
C ILE A 115 -4.22 -1.43 12.39
N GLU A 116 -2.89 -1.45 12.45
CA GLU A 116 -2.06 -0.84 11.42
C GLU A 116 -2.11 -1.68 10.15
N PRO A 117 -2.72 -1.18 9.08
CA PRO A 117 -2.84 -1.93 7.84
C PRO A 117 -1.49 -1.98 7.13
N LYS A 118 -0.88 -3.15 7.15
CA LYS A 118 0.35 -3.49 6.45
C LYS A 118 0.09 -4.68 5.51
N MET A 119 1.11 -5.40 5.11
CA MET A 119 0.99 -6.57 4.23
C MET A 119 0.44 -7.83 4.94
N SER A 120 0.21 -7.77 6.24
CA SER A 120 -0.32 -8.89 7.02
C SER A 120 -1.83 -9.07 6.80
N PHE A 121 -2.29 -10.31 6.74
CA PHE A 121 -3.72 -10.64 6.69
C PHE A 121 -4.41 -10.29 8.03
N GLY A 122 -5.71 -9.93 7.98
CA GLY A 122 -6.49 -9.68 9.19
C GLY A 122 -6.75 -8.20 9.48
N THR A 123 -6.93 -7.37 8.44
CA THR A 123 -7.37 -5.97 8.59
C THR A 123 -8.86 -5.82 8.88
N GLY A 124 -9.61 -6.93 8.88
CA GLY A 124 -11.05 -6.96 9.08
C GLY A 124 -11.89 -6.95 7.80
N HIS A 125 -11.34 -6.48 6.66
CA HIS A 125 -12.07 -6.35 5.40
C HIS A 125 -12.43 -7.68 4.72
N HIS A 126 -11.66 -8.73 5.01
CA HIS A 126 -11.95 -10.04 4.47
C HIS A 126 -13.07 -10.70 5.28
N GLU A 127 -14.02 -11.32 4.58
CA GLU A 127 -15.23 -11.93 5.19
C GLU A 127 -14.89 -12.95 6.28
N THR A 128 -13.80 -13.70 6.12
CA THR A 128 -13.37 -14.68 7.13
C THR A 128 -12.97 -14.00 8.44
N THR A 129 -12.23 -12.90 8.38
CA THR A 129 -11.84 -12.13 9.57
C THR A 129 -13.08 -11.55 10.25
N HIS A 130 -13.99 -10.94 9.45
CA HIS A 130 -15.25 -10.41 9.95
C HIS A 130 -16.07 -11.48 10.67
N MET A 131 -16.30 -12.64 10.03
CA MET A 131 -17.06 -13.76 10.63
C MET A 131 -16.39 -14.30 11.89
N MET A 132 -15.05 -14.35 11.94
CA MET A 132 -14.34 -14.81 13.14
C MET A 132 -14.48 -13.81 14.29
N VAL A 133 -14.40 -12.51 14.03
CA VAL A 133 -14.68 -11.48 15.04
C VAL A 133 -16.12 -11.57 15.54
N GLN A 134 -17.09 -11.72 14.63
CA GLN A 134 -18.50 -11.91 14.96
C GLN A 134 -18.69 -13.17 15.82
N HIS A 135 -18.05 -14.28 15.46
CA HIS A 135 -18.12 -15.52 16.26
C HIS A 135 -17.52 -15.32 17.65
N LEU A 136 -16.33 -14.73 17.74
CA LEU A 136 -15.68 -14.45 19.03
C LEU A 136 -16.55 -13.54 19.90
N LEU A 137 -17.31 -12.59 19.32
CA LEU A 137 -18.19 -11.69 20.07
C LEU A 137 -19.20 -12.46 20.93
N HIS A 138 -19.68 -13.60 20.47
CA HIS A 138 -20.67 -14.42 21.17
C HIS A 138 -20.07 -15.46 22.13
N LEU A 139 -18.75 -15.69 22.11
CA LEU A 139 -18.10 -16.65 23.00
C LEU A 139 -17.83 -16.02 24.38
N ASP A 140 -17.94 -16.82 25.43
CA ASP A 140 -17.39 -16.47 26.74
C ASP A 140 -15.91 -16.85 26.79
N LEU A 141 -15.05 -15.84 26.76
CA LEU A 141 -13.59 -15.99 26.75
C LEU A 141 -12.94 -15.64 28.10
N ALA A 142 -13.73 -15.25 29.11
CA ALA A 142 -13.20 -14.85 30.40
C ALA A 142 -12.31 -15.96 31.02
N ASN A 143 -11.03 -15.64 31.24
CA ASN A 143 -10.01 -16.55 31.78
C ASN A 143 -9.79 -17.84 30.93
N LYS A 144 -10.14 -17.82 29.65
CA LYS A 144 -9.86 -18.94 28.75
C LYS A 144 -8.45 -18.81 28.17
N LYS A 145 -7.74 -19.92 28.12
CA LYS A 145 -6.50 -20.05 27.36
C LYS A 145 -6.83 -20.15 25.88
N THR A 146 -6.22 -19.30 25.03
CA THR A 146 -6.47 -19.25 23.60
C THR A 146 -5.18 -19.37 22.80
N LEU A 147 -5.31 -19.89 21.59
CA LEU A 147 -4.24 -19.96 20.60
C LEU A 147 -4.78 -19.42 19.28
N ASP A 148 -4.12 -18.40 18.73
CA ASP A 148 -4.35 -17.85 17.40
C ASP A 148 -3.25 -18.35 16.46
N MET A 149 -3.57 -19.30 15.61
CA MET A 149 -2.64 -19.96 14.70
C MET A 149 -2.75 -19.34 13.30
N GLY A 150 -1.66 -18.70 12.83
CA GLY A 150 -1.67 -17.86 11.64
C GLY A 150 -2.28 -16.49 11.98
N CYS A 151 -1.75 -15.84 13.01
CA CYS A 151 -2.38 -14.65 13.61
C CYS A 151 -2.40 -13.40 12.71
N GLY A 152 -1.56 -13.34 11.68
CA GLY A 152 -1.48 -12.20 10.77
C GLY A 152 -1.26 -10.88 11.51
N THR A 153 -2.26 -9.99 11.47
CA THR A 153 -2.24 -8.72 12.22
C THR A 153 -2.37 -8.87 13.73
N GLY A 154 -2.71 -10.07 14.22
CA GLY A 154 -3.01 -10.35 15.62
C GLY A 154 -4.43 -9.95 16.05
N ILE A 155 -5.31 -9.58 15.13
CA ILE A 155 -6.65 -9.05 15.42
C ILE A 155 -7.49 -9.98 16.31
N LEU A 156 -7.47 -11.28 16.05
CA LEU A 156 -8.29 -12.25 16.81
C LEU A 156 -7.72 -12.45 18.22
N ALA A 157 -6.40 -12.49 18.38
CA ALA A 157 -5.73 -12.54 19.67
C ALA A 157 -6.04 -11.28 20.50
N ILE A 158 -5.92 -10.08 19.89
CA ILE A 158 -6.26 -8.80 20.52
C ILE A 158 -7.72 -8.80 20.99
N PHE A 159 -8.64 -9.20 20.12
CA PHE A 159 -10.06 -9.23 20.49
C PHE A 159 -10.35 -10.27 21.58
N ALA A 160 -9.69 -11.43 21.56
CA ALA A 160 -9.80 -12.43 22.61
C ALA A 160 -9.36 -11.87 23.99
N GLU A 161 -8.27 -11.09 24.03
CA GLU A 161 -7.81 -10.42 25.26
C GLU A 161 -8.81 -9.38 25.74
N MET A 162 -9.34 -8.53 24.87
CA MET A 162 -10.39 -7.56 25.21
C MET A 162 -11.63 -8.22 25.78
N LYS A 163 -11.87 -9.49 25.44
CA LYS A 163 -12.95 -10.32 26.03
C LYS A 163 -12.52 -11.11 27.26
N GLY A 164 -11.32 -10.90 27.78
CA GLY A 164 -10.82 -11.47 29.01
C GLY A 164 -10.14 -12.82 28.89
N ALA A 165 -9.79 -13.27 27.69
CA ALA A 165 -8.95 -14.45 27.49
C ALA A 165 -7.55 -14.22 28.09
N LYS A 166 -6.99 -15.24 28.71
CA LYS A 166 -5.62 -15.28 29.22
C LYS A 166 -5.21 -16.68 29.67
N PRO A 167 -3.95 -17.12 29.42
CA PRO A 167 -2.99 -16.51 28.51
C PRO A 167 -3.41 -16.67 27.05
N ILE A 168 -2.78 -15.89 26.16
CA ILE A 168 -3.00 -15.94 24.73
C ILE A 168 -1.67 -16.21 24.04
N ASP A 169 -1.65 -17.26 23.23
CA ASP A 169 -0.53 -17.56 22.33
C ASP A 169 -0.95 -17.18 20.91
N ALA A 170 -0.22 -16.28 20.24
CA ALA A 170 -0.43 -15.91 18.85
C ALA A 170 0.82 -16.30 18.03
N ILE A 171 0.63 -17.03 16.96
CA ILE A 171 1.74 -17.61 16.18
C ILE A 171 1.52 -17.31 14.70
N ASP A 172 2.57 -16.86 14.03
CA ASP A 172 2.62 -16.76 12.58
C ASP A 172 3.96 -17.27 12.06
N ILE A 173 3.97 -17.76 10.82
CA ILE A 173 5.18 -18.26 10.14
C ILE A 173 5.96 -17.10 9.49
N ASP A 174 5.27 -16.03 9.15
CA ASP A 174 5.84 -14.89 8.44
C ASP A 174 6.37 -13.84 9.42
N ASN A 175 7.62 -13.46 9.27
CA ASN A 175 8.28 -12.50 10.16
C ASN A 175 7.60 -11.11 10.16
N TRP A 176 7.11 -10.65 9.00
CA TRP A 176 6.38 -9.38 8.93
C TRP A 176 5.02 -9.44 9.65
N CYS A 177 4.34 -10.59 9.68
CA CYS A 177 3.14 -10.81 10.48
C CYS A 177 3.46 -10.75 11.97
N TYR A 178 4.54 -11.41 12.39
CA TYR A 178 5.03 -11.36 13.77
C TYR A 178 5.32 -9.91 14.22
N GLU A 179 6.07 -9.16 13.44
CA GLU A 179 6.39 -7.75 13.77
C GLU A 179 5.12 -6.88 13.81
N ASN A 180 4.25 -7.01 12.83
CA ASN A 180 3.01 -6.26 12.77
C ASN A 180 2.04 -6.60 13.91
N SER A 181 1.94 -7.88 14.28
CA SER A 181 1.10 -8.31 15.41
C SER A 181 1.57 -7.71 16.74
N ILE A 182 2.88 -7.67 17.00
CA ILE A 182 3.46 -7.03 18.19
C ILE A 182 3.10 -5.54 18.26
N GLU A 183 3.23 -4.82 17.15
CA GLU A 183 2.86 -3.41 17.10
C GLU A 183 1.37 -3.21 17.40
N ASN A 184 0.50 -4.05 16.79
CA ASN A 184 -0.94 -3.96 17.00
C ASN A 184 -1.34 -4.33 18.43
N VAL A 185 -0.75 -5.37 19.02
CA VAL A 185 -0.95 -5.75 20.42
C VAL A 185 -0.61 -4.58 21.35
N SER A 186 0.55 -3.95 21.15
CA SER A 186 0.96 -2.77 21.91
C SER A 186 0.01 -1.59 21.75
N ARG A 187 -0.44 -1.34 20.50
CA ARG A 187 -1.35 -0.24 20.15
C ARG A 187 -2.73 -0.37 20.82
N ASN A 188 -3.16 -1.60 21.03
CA ASN A 188 -4.42 -1.91 21.72
C ASN A 188 -4.26 -2.09 23.25
N ASN A 189 -3.09 -1.82 23.81
CA ASN A 189 -2.76 -2.01 25.23
C ASN A 189 -2.99 -3.46 25.71
N CYS A 190 -2.78 -4.44 24.83
CA CYS A 190 -2.84 -5.86 25.13
C CYS A 190 -1.46 -6.34 25.64
N HIS A 191 -1.44 -7.32 26.56
CA HIS A 191 -0.20 -7.74 27.25
C HIS A 191 -0.15 -9.22 27.62
N ASN A 192 -1.20 -10.01 27.36
CA ASN A 192 -1.31 -11.40 27.80
C ASN A 192 -1.01 -12.42 26.70
#